data_274a191302b8902a357506817db217ec
#
_entry.id   274a191302b8902a357506817db217ec
#
_cell.length_a   1.000
_cell.length_b   1.000
_cell.length_c   1.000
_cell.angle_alpha   90.00
_cell.angle_beta   90.00
_cell.angle_gamma   90.00
#
_symmetry.space_group_name_H-M   'P 1'
#
loop_
_entity.id
_entity.type
_entity.pdbx_description
1 polymer ?
#
loop_
_entity_poly.entity_id
_entity_poly.type
_entity_poly.pdbx_seq_one_letter_code
_entity_poly.pdbx_strand_id
1 'polypeptide(L)'
;MDRLRDELLQLRTREGLTIDDLVEEAERLLPAVAERQTRYKVTERPDARTIRYSVTRGLLPRADGYEGGRARYTGAHLLRLLLVKKLQAEHHTLARIGATLAGADDRKVMTLLLGRDPGALP
;
A
#
# COMPACT_ATOMS: atom_id res chain seq x y z
N MET A 1 19.46 9.43 7.72
CA MET A 1 19.19 8.70 6.47
C MET A 1 17.79 8.14 6.48
N ASP A 2 17.14 8.31 5.39
CA ASP A 2 15.72 7.95 5.30
C ASP A 2 15.54 6.64 4.52
N ARG A 3 15.76 5.58 5.23
CA ARG A 3 15.70 4.24 4.65
C ARG A 3 14.33 3.89 4.10
N LEU A 4 13.28 4.23 4.85
CA LEU A 4 11.93 3.95 4.41
C LEU A 4 11.60 4.72 3.13
N ARG A 5 11.96 5.99 3.09
CA ARG A 5 11.75 6.81 1.90
C ARG A 5 12.41 6.17 0.67
N ASP A 6 13.67 5.77 0.84
CA ASP A 6 14.43 5.17 -0.26
C ASP A 6 13.79 3.87 -0.73
N GLU A 7 13.33 3.03 0.20
CA GLU A 7 12.64 1.80 -0.17
C GLU A 7 11.35 2.08 -0.92
N LEU A 8 10.56 3.03 -0.45
CA LEU A 8 9.29 3.36 -1.10
C LEU A 8 9.52 3.92 -2.50
N LEU A 9 10.57 4.72 -2.67
CA LEU A 9 10.92 5.23 -4.00
C LEU A 9 11.29 4.12 -4.97
N GLN A 10 12.04 3.13 -4.51
CA GLN A 10 12.39 1.99 -5.33
C GLN A 10 11.16 1.16 -5.70
N LEU A 11 10.29 0.95 -4.73
CA LEU A 11 9.08 0.16 -4.96
C LEU A 11 8.12 0.84 -5.93
N ARG A 12 8.09 2.15 -5.90
CA ARG A 12 7.16 2.95 -6.70
C ARG A 12 7.24 2.63 -8.19
N THR A 13 8.41 2.29 -8.67
CA THR A 13 8.62 2.04 -10.11
C THR A 13 8.52 0.58 -10.49
N ARG A 14 8.26 -0.31 -9.56
CA ARG A 14 8.17 -1.74 -9.87
C ARG A 14 6.89 -2.06 -10.63
N GLU A 15 7.02 -3.05 -11.52
CA GLU A 15 5.91 -3.52 -12.34
C GLU A 15 5.89 -5.04 -12.35
N GLY A 16 4.79 -5.59 -12.83
CA GLY A 16 4.68 -7.03 -13.01
C GLY A 16 4.64 -7.83 -11.72
N LEU A 17 4.19 -7.22 -10.63
CA LEU A 17 4.10 -7.89 -9.34
C LEU A 17 2.89 -8.82 -9.31
N THR A 18 3.09 -10.01 -8.77
CA THR A 18 1.97 -10.92 -8.51
C THR A 18 1.29 -10.51 -7.20
N ILE A 19 0.11 -11.08 -6.97
CA ILE A 19 -0.56 -10.83 -5.69
C ILE A 19 0.27 -11.36 -4.52
N ASP A 20 1.00 -12.45 -4.73
CA ASP A 20 1.89 -13.00 -3.69
C ASP A 20 3.05 -12.05 -3.43
N ASP A 21 3.58 -11.40 -4.46
CA ASP A 21 4.61 -10.38 -4.28
C ASP A 21 4.10 -9.21 -3.44
N LEU A 22 2.85 -8.79 -3.67
CA LEU A 22 2.25 -7.72 -2.86
C LEU A 22 2.15 -8.13 -1.40
N VAL A 23 1.73 -9.37 -1.15
CA VAL A 23 1.61 -9.87 0.21
C VAL A 23 2.96 -9.86 0.91
N GLU A 24 3.99 -10.41 0.25
CA GLU A 24 5.32 -10.50 0.83
C GLU A 24 5.92 -9.13 1.13
N GLU A 25 5.85 -8.22 0.18
CA GLU A 25 6.41 -6.89 0.37
C GLU A 25 5.64 -6.10 1.41
N ALA A 26 4.33 -6.24 1.45
CA ALA A 26 3.53 -5.56 2.46
C ALA A 26 3.86 -6.08 3.85
N GLU A 27 4.02 -7.39 4.01
CA GLU A 27 4.41 -7.97 5.30
C GLU A 27 5.77 -7.42 5.75
N ARG A 28 6.69 -7.29 4.81
CA ARG A 28 8.04 -6.81 5.11
C ARG A 28 8.04 -5.35 5.55
N LEU A 29 7.22 -4.51 4.91
CA LEU A 29 7.27 -3.07 5.11
C LEU A 29 6.25 -2.54 6.11
N LEU A 30 5.20 -3.31 6.39
CA LEU A 30 4.14 -2.83 7.27
C LEU A 30 4.64 -2.39 8.65
N PRO A 31 5.55 -3.12 9.31
CA PRO A 31 6.05 -2.65 10.60
C PRO A 31 6.68 -1.27 10.56
N ALA A 32 7.34 -0.91 9.46
CA ALA A 32 8.00 0.38 9.33
C ALA A 32 7.01 1.54 9.17
N VAL A 33 5.86 1.29 8.54
CA VAL A 33 4.88 2.35 8.29
C VAL A 33 3.80 2.41 9.38
N ALA A 34 3.58 1.32 10.12
CA ALA A 34 2.53 1.23 11.14
C ALA A 34 3.07 0.89 12.51
N GLU A 35 4.32 1.16 12.76
CA GLU A 35 5.01 0.72 13.98
C GLU A 35 4.44 1.28 15.27
N ARG A 36 3.72 2.38 15.20
CA ARG A 36 3.19 3.02 16.39
C ARG A 36 1.88 2.42 16.89
N GLN A 37 1.35 1.45 16.19
CA GLN A 37 0.08 0.84 16.52
C GLN A 37 0.30 -0.37 17.39
N THR A 38 0.88 -0.15 18.55
CA THR A 38 1.29 -1.23 19.44
C THR A 38 0.18 -1.83 20.25
N ARG A 39 -0.88 -1.09 20.54
CA ARG A 39 -1.97 -1.58 21.39
C ARG A 39 -2.87 -2.57 20.73
N TYR A 40 -3.04 -2.40 19.46
CA TYR A 40 -3.89 -3.27 18.68
C TYR A 40 -2.99 -4.01 17.76
N LYS A 41 -2.89 -5.26 17.97
CA LYS A 41 -2.23 -6.08 16.98
C LYS A 41 -2.96 -5.82 15.69
N VAL A 42 -2.26 -5.26 14.73
CA VAL A 42 -2.73 -5.31 13.37
C VAL A 42 -2.65 -6.77 13.02
N THR A 43 -3.67 -7.47 13.46
CA THR A 43 -3.67 -8.91 13.40
C THR A 43 -3.86 -9.41 11.99
N GLU A 44 -4.35 -8.54 11.12
CA GLU A 44 -4.61 -8.97 9.78
C GLU A 44 -3.45 -8.60 8.89
N ARG A 45 -2.64 -9.60 8.62
CA ARG A 45 -1.67 -9.49 7.57
C ARG A 45 -2.42 -9.35 6.26
N PRO A 46 -1.95 -8.49 5.34
CA PRO A 46 -2.53 -8.48 4.01
C PRO A 46 -2.38 -9.86 3.40
N ASP A 47 -3.47 -10.40 2.92
CA ASP A 47 -3.44 -11.66 2.19
C ASP A 47 -4.12 -11.45 0.83
N ALA A 48 -4.04 -12.46 -0.01
CA ALA A 48 -4.58 -12.35 -1.36
C ALA A 48 -6.07 -12.01 -1.35
N ARG A 49 -6.82 -12.59 -0.42
CA ARG A 49 -8.26 -12.36 -0.31
C ARG A 49 -8.55 -10.91 0.05
N THR A 50 -7.83 -10.38 1.02
CA THR A 50 -7.99 -9.00 1.47
C THR A 50 -7.64 -8.03 0.37
N ILE A 51 -6.60 -8.32 -0.40
CA ILE A 51 -6.20 -7.48 -1.52
C ILE A 51 -7.29 -7.46 -2.58
N ARG A 52 -7.82 -8.63 -2.95
CA ARG A 52 -8.90 -8.69 -3.93
C ARG A 52 -10.13 -7.94 -3.44
N TYR A 53 -10.46 -8.07 -2.17
CA TYR A 53 -11.55 -7.33 -1.57
C TYR A 53 -11.34 -5.82 -1.67
N SER A 54 -10.12 -5.37 -1.40
CA SER A 54 -9.78 -3.95 -1.49
C SER A 54 -9.95 -3.41 -2.91
N VAL A 55 -9.58 -4.19 -3.91
CA VAL A 55 -9.80 -3.82 -5.31
C VAL A 55 -11.31 -3.71 -5.58
N THR A 56 -12.06 -4.71 -5.15
CA THR A 56 -13.50 -4.73 -5.35
C THR A 56 -14.19 -3.53 -4.70
N ARG A 57 -13.72 -3.13 -3.54
CA ARG A 57 -14.26 -1.98 -2.81
C ARG A 57 -13.76 -0.63 -3.34
N GLY A 58 -12.89 -0.65 -4.34
CA GLY A 58 -12.36 0.59 -4.89
C GLY A 58 -11.27 1.24 -4.06
N LEU A 59 -10.74 0.55 -3.06
CA LEU A 59 -9.63 1.06 -2.26
C LEU A 59 -8.30 0.94 -2.98
N LEU A 60 -8.17 -0.05 -3.84
CA LEU A 60 -7.00 -0.23 -4.69
C LEU A 60 -7.43 -0.19 -6.15
N PRO A 61 -6.58 0.31 -7.04
CA PRO A 61 -6.88 0.26 -8.48
C PRO A 61 -6.96 -1.19 -8.96
N ARG A 62 -7.58 -1.38 -10.10
CA ARG A 62 -7.60 -2.69 -10.75
C ARG A 62 -6.19 -3.12 -11.09
N ALA A 63 -6.02 -4.42 -11.32
CA ALA A 63 -4.75 -4.96 -11.78
C ALA A 63 -4.30 -4.21 -13.03
N ASP A 64 -2.98 -4.06 -13.16
CA ASP A 64 -2.38 -3.35 -14.29
C ASP A 64 -2.46 -4.16 -15.58
N GLY A 65 -2.64 -5.45 -15.47
CA GLY A 65 -2.76 -6.34 -16.61
C GLY A 65 -2.75 -7.77 -16.13
N TYR A 66 -2.65 -8.69 -17.09
CA TYR A 66 -2.61 -10.11 -16.81
C TYR A 66 -1.50 -10.76 -17.61
N GLU A 67 -0.90 -11.78 -17.03
CA GLU A 67 0.16 -12.54 -17.67
C GLU A 67 -0.03 -14.00 -17.31
N GLY A 68 -0.19 -14.83 -18.30
CA GLY A 68 -0.48 -16.24 -18.07
C GLY A 68 -1.77 -16.45 -17.27
N GLY A 69 -2.77 -15.59 -17.48
CA GLY A 69 -4.03 -15.67 -16.75
C GLY A 69 -3.99 -15.13 -15.34
N ARG A 70 -2.85 -14.62 -14.88
CA ARG A 70 -2.70 -14.09 -13.52
C ARG A 70 -2.59 -12.59 -13.53
N ALA A 71 -3.29 -11.96 -12.60
CA ALA A 71 -3.25 -10.50 -12.45
C ALA A 71 -1.84 -10.02 -12.11
N ARG A 72 -1.46 -8.89 -12.67
CA ARG A 72 -0.20 -8.21 -12.39
C ARG A 72 -0.48 -6.83 -11.79
N TYR A 73 0.35 -6.47 -10.85
CA TYR A 73 0.20 -5.23 -10.10
C TYR A 73 1.49 -4.42 -10.19
N THR A 74 1.43 -3.19 -9.72
CA THR A 74 2.57 -2.28 -9.77
C THR A 74 2.96 -1.83 -8.37
N GLY A 75 4.08 -1.11 -8.28
CA GLY A 75 4.48 -0.47 -7.04
C GLY A 75 3.44 0.51 -6.51
N ALA A 76 2.68 1.15 -7.40
CA ALA A 76 1.59 2.03 -6.98
C ALA A 76 0.52 1.27 -6.19
N HIS A 77 0.24 0.04 -6.57
CA HIS A 77 -0.67 -0.82 -5.81
C HIS A 77 -0.10 -1.12 -4.42
N LEU A 78 1.19 -1.42 -4.37
CA LEU A 78 1.85 -1.75 -3.10
C LEU A 78 1.83 -0.56 -2.15
N LEU A 79 2.15 0.63 -2.64
CA LEU A 79 2.10 1.85 -1.81
C LEU A 79 0.71 2.07 -1.24
N ARG A 80 -0.32 1.88 -2.05
CA ARG A 80 -1.70 2.08 -1.62
C ARG A 80 -2.16 1.00 -0.64
N LEU A 81 -1.71 -0.22 -0.85
CA LEU A 81 -1.99 -1.30 0.08
C LEU A 81 -1.40 -1.00 1.47
N LEU A 82 -0.17 -0.54 1.50
CA LEU A 82 0.47 -0.13 2.75
C LEU A 82 -0.32 0.98 3.44
N LEU A 83 -0.79 1.95 2.66
CA LEU A 83 -1.55 3.06 3.23
C LEU A 83 -2.90 2.59 3.77
N VAL A 84 -3.59 1.70 3.05
CA VAL A 84 -4.85 1.14 3.54
C VAL A 84 -4.63 0.48 4.90
N LYS A 85 -3.60 -0.35 5.01
CA LYS A 85 -3.33 -1.07 6.26
C LYS A 85 -2.92 -0.11 7.38
N LYS A 86 -2.12 0.90 7.04
CA LYS A 86 -1.73 1.91 8.03
C LYS A 86 -2.95 2.66 8.57
N LEU A 87 -3.83 3.10 7.70
CA LEU A 87 -5.02 3.84 8.10
C LEU A 87 -6.00 2.96 8.88
N GLN A 88 -6.12 1.69 8.52
CA GLN A 88 -6.92 0.75 9.30
C GLN A 88 -6.36 0.60 10.71
N ALA A 89 -5.04 0.51 10.83
CA ALA A 89 -4.39 0.42 12.13
C ALA A 89 -4.61 1.69 12.96
N GLU A 90 -4.85 2.81 12.32
CA GLU A 90 -5.16 4.08 12.97
C GLU A 90 -6.66 4.27 13.15
N HIS A 91 -7.43 3.21 12.98
CA HIS A 91 -8.88 3.19 13.21
C HIS A 91 -9.72 4.03 12.25
N HIS A 92 -9.20 4.31 11.07
CA HIS A 92 -10.00 4.96 10.04
C HIS A 92 -11.03 3.97 9.47
N THR A 93 -12.22 4.46 9.18
CA THR A 93 -13.23 3.64 8.53
C THR A 93 -12.86 3.39 7.07
N LEU A 94 -13.44 2.36 6.48
CA LEU A 94 -13.22 2.10 5.06
C LEU A 94 -13.69 3.27 4.19
N ALA A 95 -14.80 3.91 4.56
CA ALA A 95 -15.29 5.07 3.83
C ALA A 95 -14.27 6.20 3.86
N ARG A 96 -13.67 6.45 5.02
CA ARG A 96 -12.68 7.50 5.17
C ARG A 96 -11.39 7.17 4.41
N ILE A 97 -10.97 5.93 4.45
CA ILE A 97 -9.80 5.47 3.70
C ILE A 97 -10.04 5.67 2.21
N GLY A 98 -11.21 5.27 1.73
CA GLY A 98 -11.56 5.47 0.33
C GLY A 98 -11.54 6.92 -0.08
N ALA A 99 -12.06 7.81 0.77
CA ALA A 99 -12.04 9.25 0.50
C ALA A 99 -10.62 9.79 0.45
N THR A 100 -9.75 9.31 1.33
CA THR A 100 -8.35 9.72 1.35
C THR A 100 -7.62 9.29 0.09
N LEU A 101 -7.89 8.08 -0.39
CA LEU A 101 -7.22 7.54 -1.57
C LEU A 101 -7.79 8.04 -2.88
N ALA A 102 -9.03 8.52 -2.89
CA ALA A 102 -9.68 8.97 -4.11
C ALA A 102 -8.89 10.15 -4.70
N GLY A 103 -8.40 9.96 -5.93
CA GLY A 103 -7.62 10.99 -6.60
C GLY A 103 -6.23 11.20 -6.06
N ALA A 104 -5.77 10.40 -5.10
CA ALA A 104 -4.44 10.56 -4.54
C ALA A 104 -3.39 10.02 -5.50
N ASP A 105 -2.40 10.85 -5.82
CA ASP A 105 -1.26 10.41 -6.62
C ASP A 105 -0.19 9.77 -5.72
N ASP A 106 0.88 9.28 -6.33
CA ASP A 106 1.93 8.60 -5.59
C ASP A 106 2.57 9.50 -4.53
N ARG A 107 2.74 10.78 -4.84
CA ARG A 107 3.32 11.72 -3.87
C ARG A 107 2.45 11.82 -2.63
N LYS A 108 1.15 11.95 -2.82
CA LYS A 108 0.22 12.04 -1.69
C LYS A 108 0.25 10.79 -0.85
N VAL A 109 0.25 9.63 -1.49
CA VAL A 109 0.31 8.35 -0.79
C VAL A 109 1.61 8.25 0.00
N MET A 110 2.74 8.59 -0.61
CA MET A 110 4.03 8.56 0.07
C MET A 110 4.09 9.55 1.23
N THR A 111 3.53 10.73 1.05
CA THR A 111 3.46 11.73 2.12
C THR A 111 2.74 11.16 3.34
N LEU A 112 1.62 10.49 3.11
CA LEU A 112 0.85 9.90 4.21
C LEU A 112 1.58 8.71 4.84
N LEU A 113 2.28 7.92 4.05
CA LEU A 113 3.05 6.80 4.60
C LEU A 113 4.24 7.27 5.42
N LEU A 114 4.92 8.31 4.96
CA LEU A 114 6.11 8.82 5.63
C LEU A 114 5.79 9.79 6.76
N GLY A 115 4.62 10.42 6.71
CA GLY A 115 4.30 11.51 7.63
C GLY A 115 4.92 12.84 7.25
N ARG A 116 5.47 12.93 6.03
CA ARG A 116 6.11 14.14 5.52
C ARG A 116 6.27 14.05 4.02
N ASP A 117 6.53 15.19 3.40
CA ASP A 117 6.75 15.24 1.95
C ASP A 117 7.96 14.38 1.56
N PRO A 118 7.83 13.52 0.54
CA PRO A 118 8.94 12.67 0.13
C PRO A 118 10.07 13.38 -0.62
N GLY A 119 9.86 14.63 -1.00
CA GLY A 119 10.83 15.35 -1.81
C GLY A 119 10.62 15.08 -3.30
N ALA A 120 11.67 15.28 -4.10
CA ALA A 120 11.57 15.07 -5.53
C ALA A 120 11.30 13.59 -5.85
N LEU A 121 10.37 13.33 -6.76
CA LEU A 121 10.10 11.99 -7.26
C LEU A 121 10.67 11.89 -8.67
N PRO A 122 11.35 10.78 -8.98
CA PRO A 122 11.87 10.56 -10.33
C PRO A 122 10.77 10.33 -11.35
#